data_83bc80623e92b5498e20129d21575dcc
#
_entry.id   83bc80623e92b5498e20129d21575dcc
#
_cell.length_a   1.000
_cell.length_b   1.000
_cell.length_c   1.000
_cell.angle_alpha   90.00
_cell.angle_beta   90.00
_cell.angle_gamma   90.00
#
_symmetry.space_group_name_H-M   'P 1'
#
loop_
_entity.id
_entity.type
_entity.pdbx_description
1 polymer ?
#
loop_
_entity_poly.entity_id
_entity_poly.type
_entity_poly.pdbx_seq_one_letter_code
_entity_poly.pdbx_strand_id
1 'polypeptide(L)'
;MTAIALNLRTGRTFVGWRAAAFYVVVLSASAPSWPFAWHLALHVAGAAMLIGNAVVMAMWLSAAGFAGGDRAKRRAARAVNLGDVWFTVPGVLLILLNGLAMIGERYGGVVAFTTVPWIGGGIVLLTLTGVVWATRLVPAQLALHRLADVNGPIDAGRFRRSLVGWSVWGVIATVMPLIAVFLMTTKPSL
;
A
#
# COMPACT_ATOMS: atom_id res chain seq x y z
N MET A 1 -3.27 -5.14 -13.67
CA MET A 1 -2.75 -4.07 -14.56
C MET A 1 -3.84 -3.21 -15.18
N THR A 2 -5.03 -3.69 -15.43
CA THR A 2 -6.14 -2.97 -16.08
C THR A 2 -6.75 -1.84 -15.24
N ALA A 3 -6.68 -1.88 -13.91
CA ALA A 3 -7.30 -0.89 -13.03
C ALA A 3 -6.56 0.47 -13.00
N ILE A 4 -5.24 0.47 -13.19
CA ILE A 4 -4.43 1.69 -13.31
C ILE A 4 -4.64 2.32 -14.69
N ALA A 5 -4.82 1.50 -15.73
CA ALA A 5 -5.01 1.95 -17.11
C ALA A 5 -6.40 2.56 -17.38
N LEU A 6 -7.45 2.15 -16.65
CA LEU A 6 -8.82 2.62 -16.90
C LEU A 6 -9.04 4.10 -16.52
N ASN A 7 -8.18 4.66 -15.69
CA ASN A 7 -8.28 6.05 -15.24
C ASN A 7 -7.54 7.05 -16.14
N LEU A 8 -6.87 6.59 -17.20
CA LEU A 8 -6.07 7.42 -18.10
C LEU A 8 -6.88 8.03 -19.26
N ARG A 9 -8.13 7.64 -19.47
CA ARG A 9 -8.91 8.03 -20.67
C ARG A 9 -9.69 9.35 -20.57
N THR A 10 -9.74 9.99 -19.41
CA THR A 10 -10.47 11.26 -19.26
C THR A 10 -9.57 12.38 -18.74
N GLY A 11 -8.82 13.05 -19.62
CA GLY A 11 -8.18 14.35 -19.37
C GLY A 11 -7.06 14.40 -18.32
N ARG A 12 -6.39 13.28 -17.99
CA ARG A 12 -5.51 13.15 -16.82
C ARG A 12 -4.02 12.94 -17.12
N THR A 13 -3.51 13.47 -18.21
CA THR A 13 -2.07 13.49 -18.52
C THR A 13 -1.24 14.16 -17.41
N PHE A 14 -1.84 15.13 -16.70
CA PHE A 14 -1.13 15.90 -15.67
C PHE A 14 -0.80 15.10 -14.39
N VAL A 15 -1.64 14.13 -13.98
CA VAL A 15 -1.36 13.24 -12.83
C VAL A 15 -0.37 12.15 -13.25
N GLY A 16 -0.46 11.67 -14.49
CA GLY A 16 0.37 10.59 -15.01
C GLY A 16 1.87 10.92 -15.02
N TRP A 17 2.27 12.08 -15.57
CA TRP A 17 3.69 12.45 -15.64
C TRP A 17 4.29 12.78 -14.25
N ARG A 18 3.50 13.37 -13.34
CA ARG A 18 3.94 13.65 -11.96
C ARG A 18 4.17 12.35 -11.18
N ALA A 19 3.27 11.38 -11.32
CA ALA A 19 3.47 10.06 -10.74
C ALA A 19 4.71 9.39 -11.33
N ALA A 20 4.87 9.41 -12.65
CA ALA A 20 6.05 8.85 -13.30
C ALA A 20 7.35 9.49 -12.80
N ALA A 21 7.41 10.83 -12.72
CA ALA A 21 8.57 11.55 -12.18
C ALA A 21 8.84 11.15 -10.71
N PHE A 22 7.80 11.03 -9.88
CA PHE A 22 7.94 10.59 -8.50
C PHE A 22 8.49 9.16 -8.40
N TYR A 23 8.01 8.23 -9.23
CA TYR A 23 8.55 6.86 -9.26
C TYR A 23 9.99 6.81 -9.73
N VAL A 24 10.39 7.65 -10.69
CA VAL A 24 11.81 7.78 -11.08
C VAL A 24 12.66 8.21 -9.89
N VAL A 25 12.20 9.19 -9.09
CA VAL A 25 12.90 9.60 -7.87
C VAL A 25 13.00 8.46 -6.86
N VAL A 26 11.92 7.72 -6.61
CA VAL A 26 11.91 6.56 -5.71
C VAL A 26 12.92 5.49 -6.16
N LEU A 27 12.93 5.16 -7.45
CA LEU A 27 13.85 4.17 -8.02
C LEU A 27 15.31 4.64 -7.95
N SER A 28 15.58 5.90 -8.29
CA SER A 28 16.93 6.49 -8.24
C SER A 28 17.46 6.57 -6.82
N ALA A 29 16.62 6.94 -5.85
CA ALA A 29 16.97 6.99 -4.44
C ALA A 29 17.26 5.59 -3.86
N SER A 30 16.76 4.53 -4.48
CA SER A 30 16.97 3.14 -4.07
C SER A 30 18.12 2.45 -4.83
N ALA A 31 19.00 3.21 -5.50
CA ALA A 31 20.13 2.62 -6.22
C ALA A 31 21.09 1.88 -5.27
N PRO A 32 21.59 0.67 -5.62
CA PRO A 32 22.40 -0.16 -4.73
C PRO A 32 23.74 0.46 -4.29
N SER A 33 24.18 1.53 -4.97
CA SER A 33 25.43 2.23 -4.65
C SER A 33 25.36 3.11 -3.40
N TRP A 34 24.20 3.30 -2.82
CA TRP A 34 24.03 4.12 -1.62
C TRP A 34 24.47 3.38 -0.35
N PRO A 35 24.92 4.10 0.72
CA PRO A 35 25.30 3.48 1.98
C PRO A 35 24.14 2.76 2.68
N PHE A 36 24.45 1.73 3.48
CA PHE A 36 23.47 0.98 4.28
C PHE A 36 22.51 1.87 5.10
N ALA A 37 23.03 2.93 5.73
CA ALA A 37 22.19 3.84 6.51
C ALA A 37 21.11 4.55 5.68
N TRP A 38 21.42 4.85 4.41
CA TRP A 38 20.46 5.41 3.45
C TRP A 38 19.36 4.40 3.11
N HIS A 39 19.75 3.16 2.80
CA HIS A 39 18.79 2.09 2.54
C HIS A 39 17.89 1.81 3.75
N LEU A 40 18.46 1.82 4.97
CA LEU A 40 17.69 1.67 6.19
C LEU A 40 16.65 2.78 6.37
N ALA A 41 17.06 4.04 6.17
CA ALA A 41 16.16 5.20 6.27
C ALA A 41 15.00 5.12 5.27
N LEU A 42 15.30 4.78 4.01
CA LEU A 42 14.28 4.64 2.95
C LEU A 42 13.36 3.44 3.18
N HIS A 43 13.89 2.32 3.67
CA HIS A 43 13.10 1.15 4.04
C HIS A 43 12.09 1.48 5.16
N VAL A 44 12.54 2.17 6.20
CA VAL A 44 11.67 2.62 7.31
C VAL A 44 10.65 3.65 6.81
N ALA A 45 11.05 4.61 5.97
CA ALA A 45 10.13 5.57 5.35
C ALA A 45 9.06 4.86 4.51
N GLY A 46 9.44 3.83 3.75
CA GLY A 46 8.52 3.00 2.99
C GLY A 46 7.48 2.30 3.88
N ALA A 47 7.93 1.73 5.01
CA ALA A 47 7.03 1.11 5.99
C ALA A 47 6.05 2.12 6.60
N ALA A 48 6.52 3.32 6.94
CA ALA A 48 5.68 4.41 7.44
C ALA A 48 4.65 4.87 6.39
N MET A 49 5.04 4.97 5.12
CA MET A 49 4.13 5.31 4.02
C MET A 49 3.05 4.24 3.83
N LEU A 50 3.41 2.96 3.81
CA LEU A 50 2.48 1.84 3.63
C LEU A 50 1.46 1.78 4.77
N ILE A 51 1.94 1.72 6.01
CA ILE A 51 1.09 1.56 7.20
C ILE A 51 0.28 2.84 7.46
N GLY A 52 0.92 4.00 7.35
CA GLY A 52 0.27 5.29 7.54
C GLY A 52 -0.88 5.52 6.55
N ASN A 53 -0.65 5.22 5.26
CA ASN A 53 -1.71 5.31 4.26
C ASN A 53 -2.87 4.35 4.56
N ALA A 54 -2.57 3.08 4.92
CA ALA A 54 -3.59 2.10 5.25
C ALA A 54 -4.50 2.59 6.40
N VAL A 55 -3.92 3.11 7.48
CA VAL A 55 -4.67 3.63 8.64
C VAL A 55 -5.49 4.86 8.27
N VAL A 56 -4.88 5.86 7.61
CA VAL A 56 -5.57 7.11 7.25
C VAL A 56 -6.73 6.85 6.28
N MET A 57 -6.52 6.00 5.27
CA MET A 57 -7.57 5.67 4.31
C MET A 57 -8.69 4.85 4.95
N ALA A 58 -8.36 3.94 5.88
CA ALA A 58 -9.36 3.21 6.65
C ALA A 58 -10.24 4.15 7.48
N MET A 59 -9.66 5.12 8.17
CA MET A 59 -10.40 6.11 8.94
C MET A 59 -11.30 6.97 8.05
N TRP A 60 -10.78 7.52 6.96
CA TRP A 60 -11.54 8.40 6.08
C TRP A 60 -12.69 7.69 5.37
N LEU A 61 -12.42 6.50 4.83
CA LEU A 61 -13.43 5.75 4.10
C LEU A 61 -14.53 5.23 5.05
N SER A 62 -14.15 4.81 6.27
CA SER A 62 -15.11 4.39 7.29
C SER A 62 -15.97 5.57 7.76
N ALA A 63 -15.37 6.71 8.10
CA ALA A 63 -16.11 7.91 8.49
C ALA A 63 -17.10 8.37 7.41
N ALA A 64 -16.66 8.40 6.15
CA ALA A 64 -17.50 8.76 5.03
C ALA A 64 -18.62 7.74 4.78
N GLY A 65 -18.33 6.46 4.92
CA GLY A 65 -19.25 5.37 4.64
C GLY A 65 -20.35 5.19 5.68
N PHE A 66 -20.03 5.38 6.96
CA PHE A 66 -20.99 5.18 8.07
C PHE A 66 -21.77 6.45 8.43
N ALA A 67 -21.13 7.62 8.42
CA ALA A 67 -21.72 8.89 8.88
C ALA A 67 -21.83 9.95 7.78
N GLY A 68 -21.14 9.79 6.65
CA GLY A 68 -21.06 10.79 5.60
C GLY A 68 -22.20 10.71 4.57
N GLY A 69 -22.55 11.88 3.99
CA GLY A 69 -23.42 11.96 2.82
C GLY A 69 -22.69 11.51 1.53
N ASP A 70 -23.43 11.49 0.41
CA ASP A 70 -22.92 11.00 -0.89
C ASP A 70 -21.65 11.71 -1.37
N ARG A 71 -21.55 13.04 -1.13
CA ARG A 71 -20.34 13.81 -1.48
C ARG A 71 -19.10 13.31 -0.72
N ALA A 72 -19.25 12.98 0.57
CA ALA A 72 -18.17 12.43 1.38
C ALA A 72 -17.75 11.04 0.90
N LYS A 73 -18.70 10.16 0.60
CA LYS A 73 -18.45 8.82 0.05
C LYS A 73 -17.69 8.87 -1.27
N ARG A 74 -18.11 9.78 -2.20
CA ARG A 74 -17.42 9.98 -3.49
C ARG A 74 -15.96 10.45 -3.30
N ARG A 75 -15.74 11.41 -2.40
CA ARG A 75 -14.39 11.92 -2.12
C ARG A 75 -13.51 10.85 -1.50
N ALA A 76 -14.00 10.12 -0.50
CA ALA A 76 -13.25 9.07 0.17
C ALA A 76 -12.90 7.90 -0.77
N ALA A 77 -13.84 7.43 -1.59
CA ALA A 77 -13.59 6.38 -2.57
C ALA A 77 -12.51 6.77 -3.61
N ARG A 78 -12.45 8.06 -4.01
CA ARG A 78 -11.38 8.56 -4.89
C ARG A 78 -10.05 8.70 -4.15
N ALA A 79 -10.08 9.15 -2.89
CA ALA A 79 -8.88 9.36 -2.09
C ALA A 79 -8.12 8.05 -1.85
N VAL A 80 -8.82 6.93 -1.62
CA VAL A 80 -8.18 5.61 -1.45
C VAL A 80 -7.34 5.22 -2.66
N ASN A 81 -7.87 5.37 -3.87
CA ASN A 81 -7.11 5.06 -5.09
C ASN A 81 -5.89 5.99 -5.29
N LEU A 82 -6.03 7.28 -4.94
CA LEU A 82 -4.90 8.21 -4.98
C LEU A 82 -3.87 7.88 -3.91
N GLY A 83 -4.31 7.49 -2.72
CA GLY A 83 -3.44 7.04 -1.64
C GLY A 83 -2.60 5.84 -2.04
N ASP A 84 -3.17 4.88 -2.75
CA ASP A 84 -2.41 3.74 -3.24
C ASP A 84 -1.31 4.14 -4.23
N VAL A 85 -1.60 5.05 -5.16
CA VAL A 85 -0.61 5.52 -6.15
C VAL A 85 0.52 6.32 -5.49
N TRP A 86 0.22 7.17 -4.50
CA TRP A 86 1.20 8.09 -3.93
C TRP A 86 1.89 7.57 -2.66
N PHE A 87 1.33 6.58 -1.99
CA PHE A 87 1.86 6.07 -0.72
C PHE A 87 2.01 4.55 -0.68
N THR A 88 0.98 3.77 -1.04
CA THR A 88 1.07 2.30 -0.93
C THR A 88 2.11 1.74 -1.89
N VAL A 89 2.00 2.01 -3.19
CA VAL A 89 2.92 1.45 -4.19
C VAL A 89 4.36 1.95 -3.99
N PRO A 90 4.63 3.26 -3.86
CA PRO A 90 6.01 3.72 -3.60
C PRO A 90 6.53 3.25 -2.24
N GLY A 91 5.68 3.15 -1.22
CA GLY A 91 6.06 2.58 0.07
C GLY A 91 6.54 1.14 -0.06
N VAL A 92 5.81 0.29 -0.77
CA VAL A 92 6.21 -1.10 -1.06
C VAL A 92 7.52 -1.15 -1.85
N LEU A 93 7.70 -0.29 -2.87
CA LEU A 93 8.95 -0.22 -3.63
C LEU A 93 10.13 0.16 -2.75
N LEU A 94 9.97 1.16 -1.88
CA LEU A 94 11.02 1.57 -0.94
C LEU A 94 11.37 0.42 0.02
N ILE A 95 10.38 -0.29 0.56
CA ILE A 95 10.61 -1.46 1.43
C ILE A 95 11.39 -2.54 0.69
N LEU A 96 10.93 -2.94 -0.50
CA LEU A 96 11.53 -4.05 -1.24
C LEU A 96 12.92 -3.72 -1.74
N LEU A 97 13.11 -2.62 -2.46
CA LEU A 97 14.38 -2.28 -3.10
C LEU A 97 15.47 -2.04 -2.06
N ASN A 98 15.15 -1.24 -1.04
CA ASN A 98 16.14 -0.95 -0.01
C ASN A 98 16.35 -2.13 0.96
N GLY A 99 15.31 -2.94 1.23
CA GLY A 99 15.45 -4.19 1.97
C GLY A 99 16.37 -5.18 1.26
N LEU A 100 16.20 -5.38 -0.04
CA LEU A 100 17.08 -6.25 -0.84
C LEU A 100 18.52 -5.75 -0.89
N ALA A 101 18.75 -4.44 -1.03
CA ALA A 101 20.08 -3.85 -0.99
C ALA A 101 20.77 -4.15 0.35
N MET A 102 20.07 -3.93 1.49
CA MET A 102 20.60 -4.23 2.84
C MET A 102 20.91 -5.72 3.04
N ILE A 103 20.05 -6.60 2.51
CA ILE A 103 20.25 -8.05 2.58
C ILE A 103 21.50 -8.46 1.79
N GLY A 104 21.70 -7.89 0.60
CA GLY A 104 22.91 -8.10 -0.22
C GLY A 104 24.18 -7.64 0.49
N GLU A 105 24.13 -6.49 1.15
CA GLU A 105 25.30 -5.89 1.78
C GLU A 105 25.74 -6.60 3.09
N ARG A 106 24.76 -7.04 3.92
CA ARG A 106 25.08 -7.50 5.30
C ARG A 106 24.68 -8.93 5.65
N TYR A 107 23.82 -9.58 4.85
CA TYR A 107 23.21 -10.85 5.23
C TYR A 107 23.44 -11.97 4.20
N GLY A 108 24.36 -11.79 3.25
CA GLY A 108 24.69 -12.80 2.26
C GLY A 108 23.69 -12.96 1.13
N GLY A 109 22.83 -11.96 0.88
CA GLY A 109 21.88 -11.97 -0.21
C GLY A 109 20.63 -12.83 0.06
N VAL A 110 20.10 -13.45 -0.99
CA VAL A 110 18.82 -14.21 -0.93
C VAL A 110 18.82 -15.39 0.04
N VAL A 111 19.98 -15.92 0.39
CA VAL A 111 20.11 -16.99 1.39
C VAL A 111 19.56 -16.55 2.76
N ALA A 112 19.63 -15.25 3.08
CA ALA A 112 19.07 -14.70 4.30
C ALA A 112 17.56 -14.93 4.48
N PHE A 113 16.82 -15.18 3.41
CA PHE A 113 15.39 -15.49 3.49
C PHE A 113 15.09 -16.79 4.24
N THR A 114 16.02 -17.73 4.21
CA THR A 114 15.89 -19.04 4.88
C THR A 114 16.77 -19.18 6.11
N THR A 115 17.85 -18.42 6.21
CA THR A 115 18.83 -18.53 7.29
C THR A 115 18.64 -17.50 8.40
N VAL A 116 17.90 -16.41 8.13
CA VAL A 116 17.62 -15.34 9.09
C VAL A 116 16.11 -15.24 9.31
N PRO A 117 15.55 -15.83 10.39
CA PRO A 117 14.10 -16.00 10.56
C PRO A 117 13.28 -14.73 10.46
N TRP A 118 13.74 -13.63 11.06
CA TRP A 118 13.04 -12.34 11.02
C TRP A 118 13.03 -11.71 9.61
N ILE A 119 14.05 -11.96 8.77
CA ILE A 119 14.08 -11.53 7.36
C ILE A 119 13.06 -12.37 6.57
N GLY A 120 13.13 -13.69 6.70
CA GLY A 120 12.19 -14.60 6.04
C GLY A 120 10.75 -14.32 6.43
N GLY A 121 10.48 -14.14 7.72
CA GLY A 121 9.17 -13.77 8.24
C GLY A 121 8.68 -12.44 7.68
N GLY A 122 9.52 -11.43 7.60
CA GLY A 122 9.20 -10.14 7.01
C GLY A 122 8.81 -10.22 5.53
N ILE A 123 9.56 -10.97 4.72
CA ILE A 123 9.26 -11.20 3.30
C ILE A 123 7.95 -11.95 3.11
N VAL A 124 7.70 -12.99 3.89
CA VAL A 124 6.43 -13.75 3.85
C VAL A 124 5.25 -12.84 4.18
N LEU A 125 5.33 -12.08 5.26
CA LEU A 125 4.26 -11.16 5.67
C LEU A 125 4.00 -10.06 4.63
N LEU A 126 5.04 -9.48 4.05
CA LEU A 126 4.89 -8.48 3.00
C LEU A 126 4.27 -9.07 1.73
N THR A 127 4.68 -10.29 1.36
CA THR A 127 4.11 -11.01 0.19
C THR A 127 2.63 -11.31 0.42
N LEU A 128 2.25 -11.83 1.58
CA LEU A 128 0.85 -12.08 1.94
C LEU A 128 0.03 -10.79 1.95
N THR A 129 0.58 -9.69 2.47
CA THR A 129 -0.05 -8.36 2.42
C THR A 129 -0.32 -7.96 0.97
N GLY A 130 0.65 -8.12 0.07
CA GLY A 130 0.50 -7.83 -1.36
C GLY A 130 -0.55 -8.70 -2.04
N VAL A 131 -0.61 -10.00 -1.71
CA VAL A 131 -1.64 -10.92 -2.22
C VAL A 131 -3.02 -10.50 -1.75
N VAL A 132 -3.21 -10.21 -0.47
CA VAL A 132 -4.50 -9.74 0.08
C VAL A 132 -4.89 -8.40 -0.56
N TRP A 133 -3.94 -7.47 -0.69
CA TRP A 133 -4.18 -6.19 -1.34
C TRP A 133 -4.65 -6.37 -2.79
N ALA A 134 -3.96 -7.15 -3.59
CA ALA A 134 -4.28 -7.34 -5.00
C ALA A 134 -5.59 -8.11 -5.24
N THR A 135 -5.86 -9.14 -4.41
CA THR A 135 -6.99 -10.05 -4.63
C THR A 135 -8.27 -9.66 -3.90
N ARG A 136 -8.17 -8.90 -2.82
CA ARG A 136 -9.32 -8.53 -1.97
C ARG A 136 -9.55 -7.01 -1.91
N LEU A 137 -8.50 -6.24 -1.60
CA LEU A 137 -8.66 -4.80 -1.41
C LEU A 137 -8.87 -4.05 -2.73
N VAL A 138 -8.06 -4.30 -3.75
CA VAL A 138 -8.22 -3.65 -5.06
C VAL A 138 -9.59 -3.90 -5.68
N PRO A 139 -10.13 -5.13 -5.76
CA PRO A 139 -11.49 -5.35 -6.27
C PRO A 139 -12.56 -4.64 -5.44
N ALA A 140 -12.45 -4.64 -4.09
CA ALA A 140 -13.40 -3.95 -3.22
C ALA A 140 -13.34 -2.43 -3.39
N GLN A 141 -12.14 -1.84 -3.56
CA GLN A 141 -11.96 -0.42 -3.86
C GLN A 141 -12.59 -0.04 -5.20
N LEU A 142 -12.41 -0.88 -6.24
CA LEU A 142 -13.05 -0.67 -7.54
C LEU A 142 -14.58 -0.75 -7.45
N ALA A 143 -15.13 -1.65 -6.65
CA ALA A 143 -16.56 -1.73 -6.40
C ALA A 143 -17.08 -0.47 -5.70
N LEU A 144 -16.40 0.00 -4.65
CA LEU A 144 -16.73 1.25 -3.94
C LEU A 144 -16.63 2.46 -4.88
N HIS A 145 -15.62 2.51 -5.73
CA HIS A 145 -15.46 3.58 -6.71
C HIS A 145 -16.61 3.58 -7.73
N ARG A 146 -16.99 2.42 -8.27
CA ARG A 146 -18.12 2.30 -9.22
C ARG A 146 -19.43 2.73 -8.57
N LEU A 147 -19.70 2.31 -7.33
CA LEU A 147 -20.88 2.73 -6.57
C LEU A 147 -20.90 4.24 -6.30
N ALA A 148 -19.73 4.85 -6.15
CA ALA A 148 -19.60 6.28 -5.91
C ALA A 148 -19.62 7.13 -7.18
N ASP A 149 -19.35 6.56 -8.36
CA ASP A 149 -19.21 7.29 -9.63
C ASP A 149 -20.53 7.35 -10.46
N VAL A 150 -21.67 7.06 -9.83
CA VAL A 150 -22.99 7.16 -10.45
C VAL A 150 -23.52 8.59 -10.41
N ASN A 151 -24.28 8.98 -11.45
CA ASN A 151 -25.05 10.23 -11.46
C ASN A 151 -26.35 9.99 -10.69
N GLY A 152 -26.42 10.46 -9.43
CA GLY A 152 -27.59 10.28 -8.58
C GLY A 152 -27.23 9.84 -7.16
N PRO A 153 -28.20 9.49 -6.33
CA PRO A 153 -27.96 9.04 -4.96
C PRO A 153 -27.21 7.72 -4.94
N ILE A 154 -26.29 7.59 -4.00
CA ILE A 154 -25.52 6.35 -3.78
C ILE A 154 -26.40 5.35 -3.02
N ASP A 155 -26.49 4.11 -3.49
CA ASP A 155 -27.09 3.01 -2.74
C ASP A 155 -26.28 2.77 -1.45
N ALA A 156 -26.77 3.33 -0.35
CA ALA A 156 -26.11 3.27 0.95
C ALA A 156 -25.94 1.84 1.45
N GLY A 157 -26.89 0.93 1.16
CA GLY A 157 -26.83 -0.45 1.57
C GLY A 157 -25.72 -1.24 0.86
N ARG A 158 -25.60 -1.08 -0.45
CA ARG A 158 -24.52 -1.69 -1.25
C ARG A 158 -23.16 -1.10 -0.88
N PHE A 159 -23.09 0.22 -0.74
CA PHE A 159 -21.84 0.88 -0.34
C PHE A 159 -21.34 0.37 1.01
N ARG A 160 -22.22 0.29 2.02
CA ARG A 160 -21.89 -0.23 3.35
C ARG A 160 -21.41 -1.69 3.32
N ARG A 161 -22.07 -2.56 2.57
CA ARG A 161 -21.63 -3.97 2.42
C ARG A 161 -20.22 -4.06 1.83
N SER A 162 -19.95 -3.33 0.76
CA SER A 162 -18.62 -3.28 0.14
C SER A 162 -17.57 -2.70 1.09
N LEU A 163 -17.93 -1.67 1.86
CA LEU A 163 -17.07 -1.05 2.86
C LEU A 163 -16.70 -2.02 3.98
N VAL A 164 -17.66 -2.75 4.52
CA VAL A 164 -17.40 -3.75 5.58
C VAL A 164 -16.44 -4.83 5.08
N GLY A 165 -16.68 -5.39 3.90
CA GLY A 165 -15.77 -6.35 3.29
C GLY A 165 -14.36 -5.80 3.08
N TRP A 166 -14.25 -4.58 2.55
CA TRP A 166 -12.97 -3.88 2.41
C TRP A 166 -12.27 -3.64 3.75
N SER A 167 -13.02 -3.24 4.80
CA SER A 167 -12.46 -2.98 6.13
C SER A 167 -11.92 -4.25 6.79
N VAL A 168 -12.62 -5.37 6.69
CA VAL A 168 -12.15 -6.65 7.25
C VAL A 168 -10.82 -7.06 6.64
N TRP A 169 -10.73 -7.06 5.31
CA TRP A 169 -9.48 -7.39 4.62
C TRP A 169 -8.40 -6.33 4.83
N GLY A 170 -8.79 -5.05 4.99
CA GLY A 170 -7.91 -3.95 5.31
C GLY A 170 -7.23 -4.10 6.66
N VAL A 171 -7.95 -4.54 7.69
CA VAL A 171 -7.37 -4.85 9.01
C VAL A 171 -6.32 -5.96 8.88
N ILE A 172 -6.65 -7.07 8.18
CA ILE A 172 -5.71 -8.16 7.97
C ILE A 172 -4.44 -7.66 7.24
N ALA A 173 -4.62 -6.91 6.15
CA ALA A 173 -3.51 -6.36 5.37
C ALA A 173 -2.67 -5.30 6.13
N THR A 174 -3.22 -4.68 7.18
CA THR A 174 -2.49 -3.72 8.02
C THR A 174 -1.75 -4.41 9.18
N VAL A 175 -2.34 -5.46 9.76
CA VAL A 175 -1.72 -6.20 10.87
C VAL A 175 -0.46 -6.94 10.42
N MET A 176 -0.45 -7.51 9.20
CA MET A 176 0.72 -8.23 8.68
C MET A 176 1.99 -7.35 8.62
N PRO A 177 2.01 -6.15 8.01
CA PRO A 177 3.19 -5.31 8.02
C PRO A 177 3.55 -4.76 9.42
N LEU A 178 2.59 -4.61 10.35
CA LEU A 178 2.90 -4.28 11.74
C LEU A 178 3.66 -5.41 12.42
N ILE A 179 3.28 -6.68 12.20
CA ILE A 179 4.03 -7.84 12.68
C ILE A 179 5.42 -7.87 12.02
N ALA A 180 5.53 -7.55 10.73
CA ALA A 180 6.83 -7.48 10.06
C ALA A 180 7.73 -6.40 10.69
N VAL A 181 7.20 -5.22 11.02
CA VAL A 181 7.94 -4.18 11.74
C VAL A 181 8.40 -4.69 13.11
N PHE A 182 7.55 -5.39 13.85
CA PHE A 182 7.91 -6.00 15.13
C PHE A 182 9.08 -6.98 14.97
N LEU A 183 9.03 -7.90 14.00
CA LEU A 183 10.12 -8.84 13.71
C LEU A 183 11.42 -8.14 13.34
N MET A 184 11.34 -7.09 12.49
CA MET A 184 12.49 -6.32 12.05
C MET A 184 13.16 -5.51 13.18
N THR A 185 12.39 -5.10 14.18
CA THR A 185 12.90 -4.33 15.33
C THR A 185 13.44 -5.21 16.44
N THR A 186 12.74 -6.31 16.76
CA THR A 186 13.13 -7.22 17.84
C THR A 186 14.18 -8.25 17.43
N LYS A 187 14.24 -8.59 16.12
CA LYS A 187 15.17 -9.57 15.55
C LYS A 187 15.27 -10.86 16.36
N PRO A 188 14.15 -11.54 16.63
CA PRO A 188 14.16 -12.73 17.47
C PRO A 188 15.05 -13.81 16.86
N SER A 189 15.89 -14.43 17.67
CA SER A 189 16.60 -15.68 17.37
C SER A 189 15.60 -16.82 17.56
N LEU A 190 14.98 -17.29 16.51
CA LEU A 190 14.10 -18.47 16.50
C LEU A 190 14.87 -19.72 16.15
#